data_815d31ba2d29122d2b34165c10a0d5ff
#
_entry.id   815d31ba2d29122d2b34165c10a0d5ff
#
_cell.length_a   1.000
_cell.length_b   1.000
_cell.length_c   1.000
_cell.angle_alpha   90.00
_cell.angle_beta   90.00
_cell.angle_gamma   90.00
#
_symmetry.space_group_name_H-M   'P 1'
#
loop_
_entity.id
_entity.type
_entity.pdbx_description
1 polymer ?
#
loop_
_entity_poly.entity_id
_entity_poly.type
_entity_poly.pdbx_seq_one_letter_code
_entity_poly.pdbx_strand_id
1 'polypeptide(L)'
;AREIIDPHHHLWRNRFSQDYLLDELWADTGAGHKVTKTLFMECRAFYRREGPEHLMALGETEAITDIAKRSQENTEDHAQIVGIVAHADLTLAGTEKDKLIELLDGHSSIAGPLFKGIRHAGARDKEPEALVIAGSAPAYLYGKESFREGLRLLAAQGLSYDTWHYHHQNLDYIDLANAVPECTMILDHFGTPLGVGRFRGNRDEIFKEWKVEMRELAKCDNVFAKIGGLAMPDNGFGWHLAERP
;
A
#
# COMPACT_ATOMS: atom_id res chain seq x y z
N ALA A 1 -26.61 -5.04 -8.70
CA ALA A 1 -25.21 -4.63 -8.98
C ALA A 1 -24.25 -5.71 -8.48
N ARG A 2 -23.09 -5.87 -9.14
CA ARG A 2 -22.03 -6.78 -8.68
C ARG A 2 -21.43 -6.24 -7.38
N GLU A 3 -21.19 -7.11 -6.40
CA GLU A 3 -20.47 -6.75 -5.19
C GLU A 3 -19.01 -6.42 -5.50
N ILE A 4 -18.51 -5.37 -4.85
CA ILE A 4 -17.14 -4.89 -4.98
C ILE A 4 -16.48 -4.93 -3.60
N ILE A 5 -15.26 -5.44 -3.56
CA ILE A 5 -14.34 -5.27 -2.45
C ILE A 5 -13.31 -4.24 -2.89
N ASP A 6 -13.24 -3.10 -2.21
CA ASP A 6 -12.18 -2.11 -2.44
C ASP A 6 -10.95 -2.48 -1.60
N PRO A 7 -9.84 -2.91 -2.23
CA PRO A 7 -8.67 -3.39 -1.52
C PRO A 7 -7.74 -2.26 -1.04
N HIS A 8 -8.10 -0.97 -1.20
CA HIS A 8 -7.16 0.10 -0.92
C HIS A 8 -7.84 1.43 -0.59
N HIS A 9 -7.99 1.74 0.69
CA HIS A 9 -8.34 3.08 1.15
C HIS A 9 -7.44 3.50 2.31
N HIS A 10 -7.42 4.78 2.61
CA HIS A 10 -6.74 5.37 3.75
C HIS A 10 -7.75 6.09 4.63
N LEU A 11 -7.41 6.27 5.91
CA LEU A 11 -8.15 7.12 6.84
C LEU A 11 -7.16 8.03 7.56
N TRP A 12 -7.53 9.28 7.78
CA TRP A 12 -6.67 10.26 8.45
C TRP A 12 -7.45 11.37 9.14
N ARG A 13 -6.76 12.11 10.03
CA ARG A 13 -7.23 13.37 10.61
C ARG A 13 -6.29 14.50 10.21
N ASN A 14 -6.88 15.69 10.00
CA ASN A 14 -6.15 16.94 9.73
C ASN A 14 -5.08 16.83 8.62
N ARG A 15 -5.35 16.02 7.59
CA ARG A 15 -4.48 15.95 6.42
C ARG A 15 -5.20 16.62 5.23
N PHE A 16 -4.47 17.40 4.44
CA PHE A 16 -5.04 18.20 3.34
C PHE A 16 -6.19 19.12 3.78
N SER A 17 -6.09 19.64 5.03
CA SER A 17 -7.09 20.53 5.66
C SER A 17 -8.47 19.89 5.91
N GLN A 18 -8.55 18.57 5.92
CA GLN A 18 -9.79 17.83 6.19
C GLN A 18 -9.51 16.51 6.91
N ASP A 19 -10.52 15.99 7.58
CA ASP A 19 -10.60 14.61 8.04
C ASP A 19 -11.13 13.73 6.91
N TYR A 20 -10.69 12.50 6.86
CA TYR A 20 -11.27 11.44 6.05
C TYR A 20 -11.34 10.20 6.93
N LEU A 21 -12.50 9.94 7.48
CA LEU A 21 -12.77 8.86 8.42
C LEU A 21 -13.91 7.98 7.91
N LEU A 22 -14.62 7.32 8.82
CA LEU A 22 -15.60 6.32 8.45
C LEU A 22 -16.81 6.90 7.71
N ASP A 23 -17.27 8.09 8.09
CA ASP A 23 -18.43 8.73 7.48
C ASP A 23 -18.13 9.18 6.03
N GLU A 24 -16.93 9.73 5.78
CA GLU A 24 -16.46 10.10 4.45
C GLU A 24 -16.26 8.86 3.58
N LEU A 25 -15.66 7.78 4.14
CA LEU A 25 -15.51 6.51 3.44
C LEU A 25 -16.87 5.93 3.03
N TRP A 26 -17.87 6.00 3.90
CA TRP A 26 -19.21 5.51 3.59
C TRP A 26 -19.92 6.37 2.55
N ALA A 27 -19.72 7.68 2.58
CA ALA A 27 -20.24 8.57 1.53
C ALA A 27 -19.69 8.19 0.15
N ASP A 28 -18.38 7.93 0.06
CA ASP A 28 -17.73 7.56 -1.20
C ASP A 28 -18.13 6.15 -1.66
N THR A 29 -18.11 5.16 -0.75
CA THR A 29 -18.46 3.77 -1.09
C THR A 29 -19.94 3.59 -1.42
N GLY A 30 -20.80 4.49 -0.91
CA GLY A 30 -22.24 4.55 -1.20
C GLY A 30 -22.61 5.32 -2.47
N ALA A 31 -21.65 5.97 -3.15
CA ALA A 31 -21.89 6.90 -4.27
C ALA A 31 -22.24 6.24 -5.62
N GLY A 32 -22.93 5.10 -5.63
CA GLY A 32 -23.52 4.49 -6.83
C GLY A 32 -22.96 3.13 -7.23
N HIS A 33 -21.93 2.65 -6.54
CA HIS A 33 -21.43 1.28 -6.69
C HIS A 33 -21.76 0.45 -5.45
N LYS A 34 -21.88 -0.89 -5.60
CA LYS A 34 -22.12 -1.78 -4.47
C LYS A 34 -20.77 -2.20 -3.85
N VAL A 35 -20.10 -1.27 -3.20
CA VAL A 35 -18.91 -1.58 -2.38
C VAL A 35 -19.38 -2.05 -1.02
N THR A 36 -19.13 -3.32 -0.70
CA THR A 36 -19.60 -3.95 0.54
C THR A 36 -18.49 -4.13 1.56
N LYS A 37 -17.24 -4.18 1.10
CA LYS A 37 -16.06 -4.41 1.93
C LYS A 37 -14.91 -3.55 1.45
N THR A 38 -14.07 -3.12 2.41
CA THR A 38 -12.84 -2.36 2.11
C THR A 38 -11.68 -2.90 2.92
N LEU A 39 -10.44 -2.65 2.44
CA LEU A 39 -9.21 -2.91 3.18
C LEU A 39 -8.48 -1.59 3.42
N PHE A 40 -8.15 -1.35 4.68
CA PHE A 40 -7.33 -0.20 5.06
C PHE A 40 -5.87 -0.44 4.69
N MET A 41 -5.25 0.57 4.11
CA MET A 41 -3.83 0.63 3.81
C MET A 41 -3.15 1.69 4.67
N GLU A 42 -2.04 1.34 5.31
CA GLU A 42 -1.25 2.25 6.14
C GLU A 42 -1.00 3.59 5.44
N CYS A 43 -0.99 4.68 6.20
CA CYS A 43 -0.67 6.01 5.67
C CYS A 43 0.01 6.93 6.70
N ARG A 44 0.49 6.37 7.79
CA ARG A 44 1.18 7.08 8.88
C ARG A 44 0.31 8.16 9.57
N ALA A 45 -1.01 7.92 9.67
CA ALA A 45 -1.95 8.92 10.15
C ALA A 45 -2.10 8.95 11.68
N PHE A 46 -1.92 7.83 12.36
CA PHE A 46 -2.24 7.67 13.79
C PHE A 46 -1.09 7.05 14.59
N TYR A 47 0.15 7.25 14.14
CA TYR A 47 1.31 6.70 14.84
C TYR A 47 1.37 7.16 16.29
N ARG A 48 1.82 6.28 17.18
CA ARG A 48 2.11 6.63 18.57
C ARG A 48 3.12 7.78 18.61
N ARG A 49 3.04 8.64 19.61
CA ARG A 49 3.95 9.78 19.78
C ARG A 49 5.04 9.51 20.81
N GLU A 50 4.88 8.43 21.56
CA GLU A 50 5.77 8.02 22.67
C GLU A 50 6.02 6.52 22.61
N GLY A 51 7.13 6.07 23.19
CA GLY A 51 7.55 4.68 23.21
C GLY A 51 8.68 4.35 22.25
N PRO A 52 9.02 3.07 22.07
CA PRO A 52 10.07 2.64 21.14
C PRO A 52 9.73 3.00 19.69
N GLU A 53 10.70 3.56 18.96
CA GLU A 53 10.49 4.03 17.58
C GLU A 53 9.92 2.95 16.66
N HIS A 54 10.43 1.71 16.75
CA HIS A 54 9.96 0.60 15.92
C HIS A 54 8.50 0.20 16.19
N LEU A 55 7.92 0.58 17.34
CA LEU A 55 6.52 0.29 17.71
C LEU A 55 5.55 1.45 17.43
N MET A 56 6.03 2.58 16.92
CA MET A 56 5.17 3.75 16.66
C MET A 56 4.00 3.44 15.70
N ALA A 57 4.22 2.57 14.72
CA ALA A 57 3.21 2.18 13.74
C ALA A 57 2.00 1.45 14.37
N LEU A 58 2.15 0.85 15.56
CA LEU A 58 1.05 0.19 16.27
C LEU A 58 -0.12 1.14 16.57
N GLY A 59 0.15 2.43 16.77
CA GLY A 59 -0.90 3.42 16.99
C GLY A 59 -1.90 3.52 15.83
N GLU A 60 -1.43 3.40 14.60
CA GLU A 60 -2.32 3.37 13.44
C GLU A 60 -3.16 2.09 13.44
N THR A 61 -2.57 0.94 13.73
CA THR A 61 -3.31 -0.32 13.84
C THR A 61 -4.36 -0.30 14.94
N GLU A 62 -4.05 0.30 16.11
CA GLU A 62 -4.99 0.52 17.21
C GLU A 62 -6.20 1.34 16.75
N ALA A 63 -5.94 2.52 16.19
CA ALA A 63 -6.99 3.43 15.74
C ALA A 63 -7.88 2.81 14.66
N ILE A 64 -7.26 2.15 13.67
CA ILE A 64 -8.00 1.54 12.56
C ILE A 64 -8.77 0.30 12.99
N THR A 65 -8.25 -0.48 13.93
CA THR A 65 -8.98 -1.63 14.50
C THR A 65 -10.27 -1.18 15.17
N ASP A 66 -10.25 -0.06 15.91
CA ASP A 66 -11.45 0.49 16.54
C ASP A 66 -12.45 1.03 15.51
N ILE A 67 -11.96 1.68 14.45
CA ILE A 67 -12.82 2.15 13.36
C ILE A 67 -13.42 0.96 12.60
N ALA A 68 -12.64 -0.09 12.35
CA ALA A 68 -13.11 -1.30 11.67
C ALA A 68 -14.22 -2.01 12.48
N LYS A 69 -14.06 -2.14 13.80
CA LYS A 69 -15.12 -2.68 14.68
C LYS A 69 -16.41 -1.88 14.54
N ARG A 70 -16.34 -0.55 14.60
CA ARG A 70 -17.50 0.33 14.42
C ARG A 70 -18.15 0.14 13.05
N SER A 71 -17.35 -0.07 11.98
CA SER A 71 -17.88 -0.33 10.64
C SER A 71 -18.64 -1.65 10.55
N GLN A 72 -18.24 -2.67 11.33
CA GLN A 72 -18.84 -4.00 11.34
C GLN A 72 -20.08 -4.07 12.26
N GLU A 73 -20.15 -3.22 13.29
CA GLU A 73 -21.30 -3.12 14.20
C GLU A 73 -22.45 -2.33 13.59
N ASN A 74 -22.23 -1.60 12.49
CA ASN A 74 -23.27 -0.84 11.82
C ASN A 74 -24.30 -1.78 11.19
N THR A 75 -25.57 -1.49 11.42
CA THR A 75 -26.72 -2.24 10.89
C THR A 75 -27.23 -1.72 9.55
N GLU A 76 -26.72 -0.59 9.08
CA GLU A 76 -27.05 -0.03 7.76
C GLU A 76 -26.22 -0.72 6.67
N ASP A 77 -26.64 -0.61 5.41
CA ASP A 77 -25.98 -1.23 4.24
C ASP A 77 -24.74 -0.41 3.81
N HIS A 78 -23.78 -0.28 4.73
CA HIS A 78 -22.51 0.41 4.47
C HIS A 78 -21.35 -0.59 4.31
N ALA A 79 -20.30 -0.14 3.62
CA ALA A 79 -19.09 -0.93 3.45
C ALA A 79 -18.38 -1.20 4.79
N GLN A 80 -17.97 -2.45 5.01
CA GLN A 80 -17.25 -2.86 6.21
C GLN A 80 -15.74 -2.89 5.96
N ILE A 81 -14.94 -2.43 6.91
CA ILE A 81 -13.50 -2.59 6.89
C ILE A 81 -13.17 -4.02 7.38
N VAL A 82 -12.66 -4.86 6.46
CA VAL A 82 -12.44 -6.29 6.71
C VAL A 82 -10.96 -6.69 6.70
N GLY A 83 -10.07 -5.75 6.49
CA GLY A 83 -8.63 -6.01 6.53
C GLY A 83 -7.83 -4.74 6.77
N ILE A 84 -6.67 -4.93 7.38
CA ILE A 84 -5.69 -3.89 7.70
C ILE A 84 -4.34 -4.35 7.17
N VAL A 85 -3.75 -3.56 6.27
CA VAL A 85 -2.36 -3.67 5.86
C VAL A 85 -1.61 -2.55 6.59
N ALA A 86 -0.76 -2.96 7.54
CA ALA A 86 -0.03 -2.07 8.43
C ALA A 86 1.36 -1.71 7.87
N HIS A 87 2.15 -0.95 8.60
CA HIS A 87 3.52 -0.62 8.24
C HIS A 87 4.54 -1.31 9.15
N ALA A 88 5.59 -1.83 8.53
CA ALA A 88 6.82 -2.23 9.22
C ALA A 88 8.04 -1.95 8.32
N ASP A 89 9.15 -1.58 8.92
CA ASP A 89 10.44 -1.56 8.21
C ASP A 89 10.99 -2.98 8.11
N LEU A 90 10.78 -3.61 6.96
CA LEU A 90 11.22 -4.99 6.71
C LEU A 90 12.74 -5.16 6.68
N THR A 91 13.51 -4.07 6.53
CA THR A 91 14.98 -4.13 6.56
C THR A 91 15.54 -4.44 7.96
N LEU A 92 14.73 -4.27 9.01
CA LEU A 92 15.08 -4.65 10.38
C LEU A 92 15.40 -6.14 10.50
N ALA A 93 14.91 -6.98 9.60
CA ALA A 93 15.24 -8.42 9.59
C ALA A 93 16.74 -8.72 9.53
N GLY A 94 17.55 -7.78 8.98
CA GLY A 94 18.99 -7.98 8.87
C GLY A 94 19.77 -7.78 10.17
N THR A 95 19.44 -6.76 10.95
CA THR A 95 20.25 -6.37 12.13
C THR A 95 19.46 -6.32 13.43
N GLU A 96 18.15 -6.16 13.36
CA GLU A 96 17.25 -5.96 14.50
C GLU A 96 15.99 -6.84 14.37
N LYS A 97 16.19 -8.09 13.97
CA LYS A 97 15.11 -9.05 13.67
C LYS A 97 14.08 -9.16 14.79
N ASP A 98 14.52 -9.15 16.04
CA ASP A 98 13.62 -9.22 17.20
C ASP A 98 12.66 -8.04 17.27
N LYS A 99 13.10 -6.83 16.88
CA LYS A 99 12.24 -5.65 16.81
C LYS A 99 11.17 -5.79 15.71
N LEU A 100 11.53 -6.38 14.57
CA LEU A 100 10.55 -6.65 13.52
C LEU A 100 9.51 -7.67 13.99
N ILE A 101 9.94 -8.75 14.62
CA ILE A 101 9.05 -9.78 15.18
C ILE A 101 8.12 -9.16 16.23
N GLU A 102 8.65 -8.38 17.17
CA GLU A 102 7.87 -7.68 18.20
C GLU A 102 6.79 -6.78 17.57
N LEU A 103 7.13 -6.05 16.50
CA LEU A 103 6.18 -5.19 15.78
C LEU A 103 5.09 -6.01 15.08
N LEU A 104 5.45 -7.09 14.38
CA LEU A 104 4.48 -7.96 13.70
C LEU A 104 3.53 -8.64 14.70
N ASP A 105 4.06 -9.13 15.81
CA ASP A 105 3.26 -9.71 16.90
C ASP A 105 2.34 -8.67 17.53
N GLY A 106 2.82 -7.43 17.67
CA GLY A 106 2.01 -6.29 18.12
C GLY A 106 0.83 -6.02 17.19
N HIS A 107 1.04 -5.92 15.88
CA HIS A 107 -0.03 -5.77 14.90
C HIS A 107 -1.03 -6.93 14.96
N SER A 108 -0.53 -8.16 15.04
CA SER A 108 -1.36 -9.37 15.13
C SER A 108 -2.19 -9.39 16.41
N SER A 109 -1.61 -9.01 17.54
CA SER A 109 -2.30 -8.94 18.84
C SER A 109 -3.42 -7.89 18.86
N ILE A 110 -3.19 -6.72 18.24
CA ILE A 110 -4.14 -5.61 18.21
C ILE A 110 -5.30 -5.89 17.24
N ALA A 111 -4.98 -6.22 16.01
CA ALA A 111 -5.96 -6.35 14.94
C ALA A 111 -6.54 -7.76 14.76
N GLY A 112 -5.88 -8.78 15.31
CA GLY A 112 -6.31 -10.17 15.18
C GLY A 112 -6.53 -10.56 13.72
N PRO A 113 -7.70 -11.13 13.37
CA PRO A 113 -7.97 -11.58 12.01
C PRO A 113 -8.08 -10.46 10.96
N LEU A 114 -8.16 -9.19 11.38
CA LEU A 114 -8.12 -8.04 10.47
C LEU A 114 -6.71 -7.78 9.93
N PHE A 115 -5.65 -8.16 10.63
CA PHE A 115 -4.29 -7.98 10.15
C PHE A 115 -4.01 -8.91 8.96
N LYS A 116 -3.69 -8.32 7.79
CA LYS A 116 -3.52 -9.06 6.53
C LYS A 116 -2.10 -9.03 5.98
N GLY A 117 -1.35 -7.99 6.30
CA GLY A 117 -0.02 -7.82 5.73
C GLY A 117 0.64 -6.50 6.08
N ILE A 118 1.77 -6.28 5.47
CA ILE A 118 2.60 -5.09 5.64
C ILE A 118 2.76 -4.37 4.32
N ARG A 119 2.61 -3.03 4.33
CA ARG A 119 3.11 -2.19 3.26
C ARG A 119 4.42 -1.52 3.69
N HIS A 120 5.46 -1.77 2.92
CA HIS A 120 6.71 -1.04 2.95
C HIS A 120 6.99 -0.53 1.53
N ALA A 121 6.65 0.73 1.29
CA ALA A 121 6.74 1.35 -0.03
C ALA A 121 8.18 1.36 -0.55
N GLY A 122 8.35 0.92 -1.79
CA GLY A 122 9.64 0.92 -2.49
C GLY A 122 9.86 2.15 -3.37
N ALA A 123 8.86 3.05 -3.46
CA ALA A 123 8.89 4.18 -4.36
C ALA A 123 10.09 5.10 -4.12
N ARG A 124 10.89 5.30 -5.17
CA ARG A 124 12.04 6.18 -5.20
C ARG A 124 12.26 6.72 -6.60
N ASP A 125 12.44 8.01 -6.71
CA ASP A 125 12.91 8.67 -7.93
C ASP A 125 14.16 9.52 -7.65
N LYS A 126 14.95 9.79 -8.69
CA LYS A 126 16.13 10.66 -8.59
C LYS A 126 15.79 12.15 -8.63
N GLU A 127 14.56 12.49 -9.03
CA GLU A 127 14.01 13.84 -9.11
C GLU A 127 12.72 13.94 -8.28
N PRO A 128 12.77 13.70 -6.94
CA PRO A 128 11.58 13.66 -6.09
C PRO A 128 10.84 15.00 -6.05
N GLU A 129 11.53 16.11 -6.27
CA GLU A 129 10.95 17.46 -6.32
C GLU A 129 9.99 17.69 -7.49
N ALA A 130 10.04 16.84 -8.51
CA ALA A 130 9.13 16.88 -9.65
C ALA A 130 7.79 16.13 -9.38
N LEU A 131 7.68 15.48 -8.23
CA LEU A 131 6.55 14.63 -7.87
C LEU A 131 5.67 15.32 -6.81
N VAL A 132 4.35 15.14 -6.93
CA VAL A 132 3.38 15.57 -5.90
C VAL A 132 3.44 14.63 -4.70
N ILE A 133 3.57 13.33 -4.97
CA ILE A 133 3.71 12.29 -3.94
C ILE A 133 5.06 11.61 -4.14
N ALA A 134 6.09 12.18 -3.49
CA ALA A 134 7.44 11.66 -3.60
C ALA A 134 7.67 10.48 -2.65
N GLY A 135 8.09 9.36 -3.21
CA GLY A 135 8.58 8.22 -2.43
C GLY A 135 9.98 8.45 -1.89
N SER A 136 10.27 7.93 -0.71
CA SER A 136 11.54 8.11 0.01
C SER A 136 12.25 6.78 0.34
N ALA A 137 11.93 5.71 -0.39
CA ALA A 137 12.56 4.41 -0.15
C ALA A 137 14.10 4.49 -0.31
N PRO A 138 14.86 3.70 0.44
CA PRO A 138 16.29 3.57 0.22
C PRO A 138 16.61 3.08 -1.20
N ALA A 139 17.75 3.50 -1.74
CA ALA A 139 18.22 2.96 -3.02
C ALA A 139 18.38 1.43 -2.93
N TYR A 140 18.01 0.76 -4.03
CA TYR A 140 18.14 -0.69 -4.17
C TYR A 140 17.43 -1.50 -3.07
N LEU A 141 16.30 -0.99 -2.54
CA LEU A 141 15.58 -1.62 -1.44
C LEU A 141 15.28 -3.10 -1.73
N TYR A 142 14.75 -3.41 -2.90
CA TYR A 142 14.33 -4.75 -3.29
C TYR A 142 15.48 -5.75 -3.46
N GLY A 143 16.69 -5.25 -3.73
CA GLY A 143 17.91 -6.06 -3.80
C GLY A 143 18.58 -6.33 -2.45
N LYS A 144 18.14 -5.68 -1.37
CA LYS A 144 18.75 -5.88 -0.04
C LYS A 144 18.32 -7.22 0.55
N GLU A 145 19.30 -8.04 0.97
CA GLU A 145 18.99 -9.33 1.60
C GLU A 145 18.21 -9.16 2.89
N SER A 146 18.50 -8.13 3.70
CA SER A 146 17.71 -7.81 4.89
C SER A 146 16.23 -7.58 4.60
N PHE A 147 15.92 -6.95 3.45
CA PHE A 147 14.55 -6.73 3.03
C PHE A 147 13.86 -8.04 2.58
N ARG A 148 14.58 -8.86 1.81
CA ARG A 148 14.10 -10.18 1.37
C ARG A 148 13.86 -11.12 2.57
N GLU A 149 14.72 -11.06 3.58
CA GLU A 149 14.52 -11.80 4.82
C GLU A 149 13.26 -11.33 5.57
N GLY A 150 12.99 -10.03 5.56
CA GLY A 150 11.73 -9.48 6.08
C GLY A 150 10.50 -10.05 5.38
N LEU A 151 10.52 -10.19 4.05
CA LEU A 151 9.44 -10.82 3.29
C LEU A 151 9.27 -12.30 3.66
N ARG A 152 10.37 -13.04 3.87
CA ARG A 152 10.30 -14.45 4.32
C ARG A 152 9.63 -14.56 5.69
N LEU A 153 9.87 -13.60 6.58
CA LEU A 153 9.19 -13.54 7.88
C LEU A 153 7.68 -13.31 7.72
N LEU A 154 7.26 -12.43 6.79
CA LEU A 154 5.83 -12.25 6.47
C LEU A 154 5.22 -13.54 5.93
N ALA A 155 5.87 -14.17 4.96
CA ALA A 155 5.42 -15.42 4.38
C ALA A 155 5.23 -16.53 5.43
N ALA A 156 6.19 -16.66 6.37
CA ALA A 156 6.12 -17.62 7.46
C ALA A 156 4.92 -17.40 8.40
N GLN A 157 4.40 -16.18 8.48
CA GLN A 157 3.20 -15.83 9.24
C GLN A 157 1.92 -15.80 8.39
N GLY A 158 2.00 -16.12 7.09
CA GLY A 158 0.86 -16.06 6.17
C GLY A 158 0.40 -14.63 5.85
N LEU A 159 1.28 -13.64 6.01
CA LEU A 159 1.01 -12.23 5.75
C LEU A 159 1.42 -11.85 4.32
N SER A 160 0.70 -10.89 3.72
CA SER A 160 1.07 -10.32 2.43
C SER A 160 2.07 -9.17 2.57
N TYR A 161 2.80 -8.93 1.49
CA TYR A 161 3.60 -7.73 1.29
C TYR A 161 2.96 -6.85 0.23
N ASP A 162 2.54 -5.64 0.58
CA ASP A 162 2.06 -4.62 -0.34
C ASP A 162 3.16 -3.61 -0.65
N THR A 163 3.28 -3.18 -1.92
CA THR A 163 4.24 -2.16 -2.31
C THR A 163 3.65 -1.13 -3.26
N TRP A 164 3.96 0.13 -2.96
CA TRP A 164 3.87 1.22 -3.90
C TRP A 164 5.28 1.57 -4.38
N HIS A 165 5.48 1.51 -5.71
CA HIS A 165 6.71 1.94 -6.37
C HIS A 165 6.40 2.60 -7.71
N TYR A 166 7.40 3.13 -8.41
CA TYR A 166 7.25 3.72 -9.73
C TYR A 166 7.63 2.73 -10.83
N HIS A 167 7.01 2.86 -12.00
CA HIS A 167 7.15 1.93 -13.14
C HIS A 167 8.60 1.54 -13.47
N HIS A 168 9.54 2.48 -13.38
CA HIS A 168 10.97 2.20 -13.67
C HIS A 168 11.66 1.31 -12.62
N GLN A 169 10.94 0.89 -11.58
CA GLN A 169 11.38 -0.08 -10.57
C GLN A 169 10.73 -1.47 -10.76
N ASN A 170 9.92 -1.66 -11.82
CA ASN A 170 9.21 -2.91 -12.05
C ASN A 170 10.16 -4.12 -12.19
N LEU A 171 11.33 -3.95 -12.85
CA LEU A 171 12.30 -5.01 -12.98
C LEU A 171 12.92 -5.43 -11.65
N ASP A 172 13.21 -4.47 -10.77
CA ASP A 172 13.69 -4.74 -9.41
C ASP A 172 12.61 -5.49 -8.58
N TYR A 173 11.34 -5.16 -8.81
CA TYR A 173 10.23 -5.84 -8.14
C TYR A 173 10.01 -7.27 -8.67
N ILE A 174 10.19 -7.50 -9.97
CA ILE A 174 10.16 -8.84 -10.57
C ILE A 174 11.29 -9.70 -9.97
N ASP A 175 12.50 -9.14 -9.84
CA ASP A 175 13.63 -9.83 -9.19
C ASP A 175 13.33 -10.17 -7.74
N LEU A 176 12.70 -9.25 -7.00
CA LEU A 176 12.24 -9.51 -5.62
C LEU A 176 11.21 -10.64 -5.58
N ALA A 177 10.22 -10.64 -6.46
CA ALA A 177 9.18 -11.67 -6.51
C ALA A 177 9.75 -13.07 -6.78
N ASN A 178 10.73 -13.16 -7.68
CA ASN A 178 11.45 -14.41 -7.97
C ASN A 178 12.36 -14.84 -6.81
N ALA A 179 12.92 -13.90 -6.05
CA ALA A 179 13.83 -14.19 -4.94
C ALA A 179 13.10 -14.68 -3.67
N VAL A 180 11.80 -14.35 -3.52
CA VAL A 180 10.97 -14.72 -2.36
C VAL A 180 9.61 -15.26 -2.85
N PRO A 181 9.58 -16.38 -3.58
CA PRO A 181 8.35 -16.89 -4.20
C PRO A 181 7.30 -17.35 -3.19
N GLU A 182 7.69 -17.62 -1.95
CA GLU A 182 6.79 -18.01 -0.86
C GLU A 182 5.96 -16.84 -0.29
N CYS A 183 6.34 -15.57 -0.56
CA CYS A 183 5.62 -14.41 -0.08
C CYS A 183 4.54 -13.96 -1.07
N THR A 184 3.30 -13.84 -0.61
CA THR A 184 2.25 -13.18 -1.40
C THR A 184 2.55 -11.70 -1.49
N MET A 185 2.72 -11.20 -2.71
CA MET A 185 3.12 -9.82 -2.98
C MET A 185 2.02 -9.08 -3.75
N ILE A 186 1.70 -7.87 -3.33
CA ILE A 186 0.64 -7.04 -3.90
C ILE A 186 1.26 -5.79 -4.52
N LEU A 187 1.09 -5.63 -5.82
CA LEU A 187 1.50 -4.44 -6.55
C LEU A 187 0.40 -3.37 -6.46
N ASP A 188 0.70 -2.25 -5.81
CA ASP A 188 -0.19 -1.10 -5.77
C ASP A 188 -0.14 -0.31 -7.09
N HIS A 189 -1.29 0.24 -7.51
CA HIS A 189 -1.41 1.29 -8.52
C HIS A 189 -0.73 0.98 -9.86
N PHE A 190 -0.76 -0.28 -10.30
CA PHE A 190 -0.14 -0.73 -11.56
C PHE A 190 1.37 -0.40 -11.67
N GLY A 191 2.09 -0.34 -10.53
CA GLY A 191 3.49 0.12 -10.53
C GLY A 191 3.65 1.59 -10.88
N THR A 192 2.63 2.40 -10.65
CA THR A 192 2.60 3.87 -10.77
C THR A 192 3.38 4.40 -11.99
N PRO A 193 2.85 4.25 -13.21
CA PRO A 193 3.50 4.81 -14.40
C PRO A 193 3.51 6.34 -14.31
N LEU A 194 4.70 6.92 -14.16
CA LEU A 194 4.89 8.37 -14.03
C LEU A 194 4.67 9.08 -15.37
N GLY A 195 4.04 10.26 -15.33
CA GLY A 195 3.80 11.12 -16.49
C GLY A 195 4.20 12.58 -16.27
N VAL A 196 4.95 12.86 -15.19
CA VAL A 196 5.43 14.20 -14.78
C VAL A 196 6.94 14.25 -14.75
N GLY A 197 7.52 15.41 -14.46
CA GLY A 197 8.97 15.58 -14.43
C GLY A 197 9.63 15.17 -15.75
N ARG A 198 10.73 14.42 -15.67
CA ARG A 198 11.44 13.89 -16.83
C ARG A 198 10.64 12.92 -17.69
N PHE A 199 9.55 12.39 -17.19
CA PHE A 199 8.66 11.45 -17.91
C PHE A 199 7.57 12.15 -18.71
N ARG A 200 7.44 13.48 -18.57
CA ARG A 200 6.45 14.27 -19.29
C ARG A 200 6.66 14.15 -20.80
N GLY A 201 5.59 13.86 -21.52
CA GLY A 201 5.62 13.71 -22.98
C GLY A 201 6.07 12.34 -23.50
N ASN A 202 6.54 11.44 -22.64
CA ASN A 202 7.09 10.13 -23.03
C ASN A 202 6.08 8.97 -22.78
N ARG A 203 4.79 9.28 -22.69
CA ARG A 203 3.75 8.31 -22.30
C ARG A 203 3.73 7.04 -23.16
N ASP A 204 3.86 7.17 -24.48
CA ASP A 204 3.77 6.04 -25.39
C ASP A 204 4.94 5.07 -25.21
N GLU A 205 6.14 5.59 -24.99
CA GLU A 205 7.32 4.77 -24.73
C GLU A 205 7.22 4.10 -23.35
N ILE A 206 6.87 4.86 -22.32
CA ILE A 206 6.64 4.34 -20.96
C ILE A 206 5.58 3.22 -21.00
N PHE A 207 4.48 3.41 -21.75
CA PHE A 207 3.44 2.39 -21.86
C PHE A 207 3.93 1.12 -22.56
N LYS A 208 4.78 1.25 -23.58
CA LYS A 208 5.38 0.08 -24.26
C LYS A 208 6.26 -0.72 -23.31
N GLU A 209 7.15 -0.05 -22.58
CA GLU A 209 8.05 -0.67 -21.61
C GLU A 209 7.25 -1.30 -20.45
N TRP A 210 6.38 -0.52 -19.82
CA TRP A 210 5.50 -0.97 -18.76
C TRP A 210 4.68 -2.20 -19.15
N LYS A 211 4.15 -2.24 -20.38
CA LYS A 211 3.38 -3.38 -20.88
C LYS A 211 4.21 -4.66 -21.00
N VAL A 212 5.48 -4.55 -21.36
CA VAL A 212 6.40 -5.70 -21.39
C VAL A 212 6.69 -6.17 -19.97
N GLU A 213 7.01 -5.26 -19.07
CA GLU A 213 7.32 -5.55 -17.68
C GLU A 213 6.13 -6.15 -16.92
N MET A 214 4.91 -5.64 -17.15
CA MET A 214 3.69 -6.23 -16.56
C MET A 214 3.42 -7.65 -17.05
N ARG A 215 3.80 -7.98 -18.31
CA ARG A 215 3.71 -9.36 -18.81
C ARG A 215 4.74 -10.28 -18.16
N GLU A 216 5.93 -9.78 -17.86
CA GLU A 216 6.92 -10.54 -17.09
C GLU A 216 6.48 -10.73 -15.65
N LEU A 217 5.97 -9.67 -15.03
CA LEU A 217 5.44 -9.72 -13.67
C LEU A 217 4.26 -10.70 -13.54
N ALA A 218 3.41 -10.78 -14.55
CA ALA A 218 2.29 -11.73 -14.60
C ALA A 218 2.69 -13.22 -14.66
N LYS A 219 3.98 -13.52 -14.79
CA LYS A 219 4.52 -14.88 -14.71
C LYS A 219 4.92 -15.25 -13.26
N CYS A 220 4.94 -14.28 -12.35
CA CYS A 220 5.23 -14.51 -10.95
C CYS A 220 3.94 -14.93 -10.23
N ASP A 221 3.80 -16.20 -9.91
CA ASP A 221 2.57 -16.80 -9.33
C ASP A 221 2.23 -16.21 -7.95
N ASN A 222 3.20 -15.61 -7.27
CA ASN A 222 3.05 -14.99 -5.95
C ASN A 222 2.66 -13.51 -6.01
N VAL A 223 2.46 -12.92 -7.21
CA VAL A 223 2.16 -11.49 -7.37
C VAL A 223 0.71 -11.27 -7.79
N PHE A 224 0.04 -10.36 -7.08
CA PHE A 224 -1.28 -9.84 -7.41
C PHE A 224 -1.21 -8.33 -7.61
N ALA A 225 -2.06 -7.76 -8.46
CA ALA A 225 -2.07 -6.33 -8.73
C ALA A 225 -3.41 -5.70 -8.35
N LYS A 226 -3.38 -4.55 -7.68
CA LYS A 226 -4.57 -3.72 -7.45
C LYS A 226 -4.88 -2.89 -8.69
N ILE A 227 -6.13 -2.98 -9.12
CA ILE A 227 -6.65 -2.26 -10.29
C ILE A 227 -7.18 -0.90 -9.83
N GLY A 228 -6.28 0.08 -9.66
CA GLY A 228 -6.61 1.42 -9.18
C GLY A 228 -5.41 2.35 -9.15
N GLY A 229 -5.60 3.61 -8.73
CA GLY A 229 -4.53 4.57 -8.50
C GLY A 229 -4.03 5.35 -9.74
N LEU A 230 -4.57 5.11 -10.94
CA LEU A 230 -4.14 5.83 -12.14
C LEU A 230 -4.64 7.28 -12.22
N ALA A 231 -5.51 7.71 -11.29
CA ALA A 231 -5.96 9.10 -11.18
C ALA A 231 -5.00 10.00 -10.38
N MET A 232 -3.92 9.44 -9.79
CA MET A 232 -2.93 10.23 -9.05
C MET A 232 -2.28 11.29 -9.96
N PRO A 233 -1.98 12.50 -9.41
CA PRO A 233 -1.39 13.60 -10.18
C PRO A 233 -0.10 13.19 -10.90
N ASP A 234 0.75 12.36 -10.27
CA ASP A 234 2.05 11.94 -10.78
C ASP A 234 1.96 11.02 -12.01
N ASN A 235 0.80 10.41 -12.25
CA ASN A 235 0.55 9.69 -13.51
C ASN A 235 0.41 10.64 -14.73
N GLY A 236 0.26 11.96 -14.48
CA GLY A 236 0.28 12.99 -15.51
C GLY A 236 -0.94 13.02 -16.43
N PHE A 237 -2.05 12.38 -16.06
CA PHE A 237 -3.30 12.46 -16.84
C PHE A 237 -4.05 13.78 -16.62
N GLY A 238 -3.74 14.52 -15.55
CA GLY A 238 -4.38 15.79 -15.24
C GLY A 238 -5.83 15.68 -14.74
N TRP A 239 -6.31 14.50 -14.41
CA TRP A 239 -7.71 14.26 -14.03
C TRP A 239 -8.10 15.00 -12.75
N HIS A 240 -7.15 15.18 -11.84
CA HIS A 240 -7.31 15.98 -10.62
C HIS A 240 -7.55 17.47 -10.89
N LEU A 241 -7.34 17.96 -12.12
CA LEU A 241 -7.60 19.33 -12.58
C LEU A 241 -8.87 19.44 -13.41
N ALA A 242 -9.51 18.31 -13.75
CA ALA A 242 -10.71 18.28 -14.55
C ALA A 242 -11.95 18.44 -13.65
N GLU A 243 -12.98 19.15 -14.13
CA GLU A 243 -14.26 19.28 -13.43
C GLU A 243 -14.99 17.91 -13.33
N ARG A 244 -14.72 17.00 -14.28
CA ARG A 244 -15.18 15.61 -14.31
C ARG A 244 -14.11 14.73 -14.92
N PRO A 245 -13.93 13.49 -14.43
CA PRO A 245 -13.04 12.52 -15.04
C PRO A 245 -13.55 12.04 -16.40
#